data_766340831c80006dbff15089992a95a9
#
_entry.id   766340831c80006dbff15089992a95a9
#
_cell.length_a   1.000
_cell.length_b   1.000
_cell.length_c   1.000
_cell.angle_alpha   90.00
_cell.angle_beta   90.00
_cell.angle_gamma   90.00
#
_symmetry.space_group_name_H-M   'P 1'
#
loop_
_entity.id
_entity.type
_entity.pdbx_description
1 polymer ?
#
loop_
_entity_poly.entity_id
_entity_poly.type
_entity_poly.pdbx_seq_one_letter_code
_entity_poly.pdbx_strand_id
1 'polypeptide(L)'
;ATLIIFGARMPEFPLAGALAWGAVVGSALQVGVQFPIVMRLLGRFRLSLEHQRENVRVVIRNFFPVFISRGVVQISAYVDSFLASLLPTGAVAAFSYAQTLYMLPVSLFGMAVSAAELPVMSGQLGNEDEVARALRQRLDAGLRQIAYFVVPSVVAFLVLGDVVVGAIYQSGRFKHDDVIYVWGILAGATVGLLASTLGRLYSSTYYALRDTRTPLRFAIIRVVLTTALGYLCAFILPPLLGIASRWGVAGLTISAGISGWVEFLLLRHYLNRRIGKTGLTFGFSATIWSVAIAAAAAGWAVRHVLPFHRPIPVAIVVLIPYGLIYLGATFALQLPEARSLGALLARFSARR
;
A
#
# COMPACT_ATOMS: atom_id res chain seq x y z
N ALA A 1 5.75 21.17 -9.95
CA ALA A 1 5.94 22.40 -10.73
C ALA A 1 5.12 23.55 -10.14
N THR A 2 3.79 23.48 -10.05
CA THR A 2 2.91 24.60 -9.59
C THR A 2 3.30 25.15 -8.23
N LEU A 3 3.56 24.29 -7.23
CA LEU A 3 4.03 24.71 -5.90
C LEU A 3 5.39 25.41 -5.93
N ILE A 4 6.32 24.97 -6.77
CA ILE A 4 7.65 25.59 -6.88
C ILE A 4 7.56 26.98 -7.50
N ILE A 5 6.65 27.15 -8.48
CA ILE A 5 6.51 28.42 -9.22
C ILE A 5 5.70 29.45 -8.43
N PHE A 6 4.63 29.03 -7.80
CA PHE A 6 3.63 29.92 -7.19
C PHE A 6 3.56 29.86 -5.67
N GLY A 7 4.11 28.82 -5.02
CA GLY A 7 3.95 28.58 -3.58
C GLY A 7 4.47 29.68 -2.66
N ALA A 8 5.54 30.39 -3.07
CA ALA A 8 6.10 31.49 -2.32
C ALA A 8 5.45 32.87 -2.66
N ARG A 9 4.62 32.93 -3.72
CA ARG A 9 4.12 34.19 -4.29
C ARG A 9 2.61 34.40 -4.17
N MET A 10 1.87 33.36 -3.82
CA MET A 10 0.40 33.42 -3.77
C MET A 10 -0.13 33.15 -2.35
N PRO A 11 -1.22 33.83 -1.92
CA PRO A 11 -1.98 33.46 -0.73
C PRO A 11 -2.57 32.03 -0.85
N GLU A 12 -2.95 31.44 0.29
CA GLU A 12 -3.36 30.01 0.37
C GLU A 12 -4.54 29.67 -0.54
N PHE A 13 -5.59 30.51 -0.63
CA PHE A 13 -6.76 30.25 -1.47
C PHE A 13 -6.49 30.31 -2.98
N PRO A 14 -5.85 31.35 -3.54
CA PRO A 14 -5.45 31.37 -4.94
C PRO A 14 -4.46 30.25 -5.30
N LEU A 15 -3.57 29.89 -4.36
CA LEU A 15 -2.63 28.78 -4.54
C LEU A 15 -3.36 27.45 -4.70
N ALA A 16 -4.40 27.20 -3.90
CA ALA A 16 -5.22 25.98 -4.04
C ALA A 16 -5.89 25.88 -5.40
N GLY A 17 -6.40 27.01 -5.94
CA GLY A 17 -6.92 27.09 -7.31
C GLY A 17 -5.85 26.80 -8.37
N ALA A 18 -4.66 27.38 -8.22
CA ALA A 18 -3.54 27.15 -9.13
C ALA A 18 -3.07 25.69 -9.10
N LEU A 19 -3.11 25.02 -7.93
CA LEU A 19 -2.81 23.59 -7.79
C LEU A 19 -3.84 22.71 -8.50
N ALA A 20 -5.13 23.04 -8.38
CA ALA A 20 -6.19 22.33 -9.08
C ALA A 20 -6.03 22.43 -10.62
N TRP A 21 -5.77 23.63 -11.14
CA TRP A 21 -5.47 23.82 -12.56
C TRP A 21 -4.16 23.10 -12.98
N GLY A 22 -3.15 23.10 -12.12
CA GLY A 22 -1.90 22.36 -12.36
C GLY A 22 -2.13 20.85 -12.50
N ALA A 23 -3.07 20.28 -11.72
CA ALA A 23 -3.47 18.88 -11.86
C ALA A 23 -4.20 18.60 -13.18
N VAL A 24 -5.10 19.51 -13.61
CA VAL A 24 -5.79 19.40 -14.93
C VAL A 24 -4.79 19.43 -16.07
N VAL A 25 -3.87 20.40 -16.06
CA VAL A 25 -2.81 20.51 -17.08
C VAL A 25 -1.91 19.26 -17.09
N GLY A 26 -1.53 18.74 -15.91
CA GLY A 26 -0.76 17.51 -15.78
C GLY A 26 -1.47 16.31 -16.42
N SER A 27 -2.76 16.16 -16.17
CA SER A 27 -3.60 15.11 -16.75
C SER A 27 -3.72 15.27 -18.28
N ALA A 28 -3.90 16.49 -18.76
CA ALA A 28 -3.95 16.77 -20.20
C ALA A 28 -2.63 16.44 -20.91
N LEU A 29 -1.49 16.77 -20.29
CA LEU A 29 -0.16 16.40 -20.79
C LEU A 29 0.04 14.89 -20.82
N GLN A 30 -0.42 14.17 -19.77
CA GLN A 30 -0.36 12.71 -19.73
C GLN A 30 -1.12 12.08 -20.91
N VAL A 31 -2.34 12.54 -21.18
CA VAL A 31 -3.12 12.12 -22.36
C VAL A 31 -2.40 12.49 -23.64
N GLY A 32 -1.88 13.72 -23.74
CA GLY A 32 -1.17 14.22 -24.92
C GLY A 32 0.06 13.38 -25.30
N VAL A 33 0.80 12.87 -24.32
CA VAL A 33 1.95 11.96 -24.56
C VAL A 33 1.49 10.57 -25.01
N GLN A 34 0.40 10.07 -24.47
CA GLN A 34 -0.11 8.74 -24.81
C GLN A 34 -0.86 8.71 -26.15
N PHE A 35 -1.54 9.79 -26.49
CA PHE A 35 -2.43 9.89 -27.65
C PHE A 35 -1.76 9.53 -29.00
N PRO A 36 -0.55 10.04 -29.36
CA PRO A 36 0.10 9.70 -30.61
C PRO A 36 0.44 8.21 -30.72
N ILE A 37 0.84 7.58 -29.60
CA ILE A 37 1.18 6.16 -29.55
C ILE A 37 -0.08 5.31 -29.76
N VAL A 38 -1.17 5.67 -29.07
CA VAL A 38 -2.48 5.01 -29.22
C VAL A 38 -3.01 5.14 -30.64
N MET A 39 -2.90 6.33 -31.27
CA MET A 39 -3.32 6.54 -32.65
C MET A 39 -2.52 5.73 -33.65
N ARG A 40 -1.21 5.58 -33.45
CA ARG A 40 -0.37 4.69 -34.28
C ARG A 40 -0.76 3.23 -34.16
N LEU A 41 -1.11 2.76 -32.96
CA LEU A 41 -1.52 1.36 -32.70
C LEU A 41 -2.92 1.05 -33.25
N LEU A 42 -3.83 2.03 -33.21
CA LEU A 42 -5.22 1.87 -33.70
C LEU A 42 -5.33 1.90 -35.23
N GLY A 43 -4.33 2.41 -35.95
CA GLY A 43 -4.35 2.56 -37.40
C GLY A 43 -5.48 3.49 -37.87
N ARG A 44 -6.63 2.94 -38.26
CA ARG A 44 -7.82 3.72 -38.62
C ARG A 44 -8.80 3.76 -37.46
N PHE A 45 -8.90 4.90 -36.80
CA PHE A 45 -9.91 5.14 -35.76
C PHE A 45 -11.27 5.41 -36.43
N ARG A 46 -12.23 4.51 -36.23
CA ARG A 46 -13.63 4.69 -36.64
C ARG A 46 -14.51 4.66 -35.38
N LEU A 47 -15.15 5.76 -35.10
CA LEU A 47 -16.24 5.80 -34.10
C LEU A 47 -17.43 5.03 -34.68
N SER A 48 -17.73 3.87 -34.10
CA SER A 48 -18.90 3.10 -34.43
C SER A 48 -19.73 2.92 -33.16
N LEU A 49 -21.02 3.25 -33.26
CA LEU A 49 -22.01 3.05 -32.17
C LEU A 49 -22.64 1.63 -32.25
N GLU A 50 -22.02 0.71 -32.97
CA GLU A 50 -22.51 -0.67 -33.07
C GLU A 50 -22.33 -1.46 -31.76
N HIS A 51 -23.23 -1.23 -30.83
CA HIS A 51 -23.28 -1.94 -29.56
C HIS A 51 -23.72 -3.41 -29.67
N GLN A 52 -24.16 -3.86 -30.84
CA GLN A 52 -24.61 -5.24 -31.10
C GLN A 52 -23.47 -6.22 -31.42
N ARG A 53 -22.24 -5.74 -31.64
CA ARG A 53 -21.10 -6.65 -31.85
C ARG A 53 -20.83 -7.45 -30.58
N GLU A 54 -20.65 -8.75 -30.75
CA GLU A 54 -20.42 -9.69 -29.64
C GLU A 54 -19.31 -9.27 -28.69
N ASN A 55 -18.21 -8.77 -29.22
CA ASN A 55 -17.08 -8.25 -28.43
C ASN A 55 -17.47 -7.04 -27.57
N VAL A 56 -18.28 -6.11 -28.08
CA VAL A 56 -18.76 -4.94 -27.34
C VAL A 56 -19.70 -5.37 -26.20
N ARG A 57 -20.56 -6.34 -26.47
CA ARG A 57 -21.48 -6.90 -25.47
C ARG A 57 -20.74 -7.62 -24.34
N VAL A 58 -19.65 -8.32 -24.64
CA VAL A 58 -18.77 -8.96 -23.66
C VAL A 58 -18.08 -7.91 -22.80
N VAL A 59 -17.56 -6.84 -23.41
CA VAL A 59 -16.94 -5.73 -22.68
C VAL A 59 -17.93 -5.06 -21.73
N ILE A 60 -19.14 -4.72 -22.21
CA ILE A 60 -20.19 -4.10 -21.39
C ILE A 60 -20.59 -5.01 -20.23
N ARG A 61 -20.80 -6.30 -20.50
CA ARG A 61 -21.18 -7.27 -19.46
C ARG A 61 -20.11 -7.43 -18.38
N ASN A 62 -18.84 -7.34 -18.74
CA ASN A 62 -17.74 -7.46 -17.81
C ASN A 62 -17.39 -6.12 -17.13
N PHE A 63 -17.79 -4.99 -17.73
CA PHE A 63 -17.53 -3.66 -17.19
C PHE A 63 -18.20 -3.45 -15.82
N PHE A 64 -19.49 -3.79 -15.70
CA PHE A 64 -20.25 -3.58 -14.48
C PHE A 64 -19.66 -4.29 -13.25
N PRO A 65 -19.31 -5.57 -13.28
CA PRO A 65 -18.67 -6.23 -12.13
C PRO A 65 -17.33 -5.62 -11.75
N VAL A 66 -16.50 -5.23 -12.73
CA VAL A 66 -15.21 -4.59 -12.49
C VAL A 66 -15.40 -3.18 -11.91
N PHE A 67 -16.35 -2.41 -12.45
CA PHE A 67 -16.68 -1.07 -11.96
C PHE A 67 -17.18 -1.11 -10.52
N ILE A 68 -18.09 -2.02 -10.19
CA ILE A 68 -18.61 -2.22 -8.83
C ILE A 68 -17.45 -2.64 -7.89
N SER A 69 -16.62 -3.59 -8.30
CA SER A 69 -15.50 -4.07 -7.49
C SER A 69 -14.50 -2.96 -7.16
N ARG A 70 -14.15 -2.14 -8.14
CA ARG A 70 -13.29 -0.96 -7.91
C ARG A 70 -13.99 0.13 -7.12
N GLY A 71 -15.28 0.33 -7.36
CA GLY A 71 -16.11 1.30 -6.64
C GLY A 71 -16.20 1.00 -5.15
N VAL A 72 -16.38 -0.25 -4.75
CA VAL A 72 -16.44 -0.68 -3.34
C VAL A 72 -15.16 -0.31 -2.60
N VAL A 73 -13.99 -0.56 -3.19
CA VAL A 73 -12.70 -0.19 -2.57
C VAL A 73 -12.56 1.33 -2.43
N GLN A 74 -13.01 2.08 -3.43
CA GLN A 74 -12.95 3.54 -3.42
C GLN A 74 -13.93 4.13 -2.39
N ILE A 75 -15.13 3.56 -2.25
CA ILE A 75 -16.11 3.96 -1.23
C ILE A 75 -15.51 3.83 0.17
N SER A 76 -14.76 2.76 0.47
CA SER A 76 -14.09 2.61 1.77
C SER A 76 -13.17 3.80 2.09
N ALA A 77 -12.35 4.22 1.13
CA ALA A 77 -11.45 5.36 1.32
C ALA A 77 -12.20 6.68 1.56
N TYR A 78 -13.35 6.87 0.90
CA TYR A 78 -14.20 8.03 1.15
C TYR A 78 -14.89 7.98 2.52
N VAL A 79 -15.34 6.80 2.97
CA VAL A 79 -15.92 6.63 4.30
C VAL A 79 -14.89 6.96 5.38
N ASP A 80 -13.66 6.47 5.27
CA ASP A 80 -12.59 6.80 6.21
C ASP A 80 -12.29 8.30 6.26
N SER A 81 -12.23 8.96 5.09
CA SER A 81 -12.03 10.41 4.99
C SER A 81 -13.21 11.20 5.57
N PHE A 82 -14.44 10.72 5.34
CA PHE A 82 -15.65 11.32 5.91
C PHE A 82 -15.65 11.20 7.43
N LEU A 83 -15.39 10.02 7.98
CA LEU A 83 -15.28 9.83 9.43
C LEU A 83 -14.16 10.69 10.04
N ALA A 84 -13.01 10.80 9.35
CA ALA A 84 -11.94 11.69 9.78
C ALA A 84 -12.35 13.17 9.78
N SER A 85 -13.25 13.60 8.89
CA SER A 85 -13.73 14.99 8.84
C SER A 85 -14.63 15.38 10.02
N LEU A 86 -15.20 14.40 10.72
CA LEU A 86 -16.01 14.61 11.93
C LEU A 86 -15.14 14.73 13.20
N LEU A 87 -13.84 14.49 13.11
CA LEU A 87 -12.86 14.63 14.19
C LEU A 87 -12.30 16.06 14.25
N PRO A 88 -11.58 16.44 15.30
CA PRO A 88 -11.07 17.80 15.47
C PRO A 88 -10.24 18.29 14.27
N THR A 89 -10.19 19.61 14.10
CA THR A 89 -9.48 20.30 13.01
C THR A 89 -8.07 19.76 12.82
N GLY A 90 -7.67 19.51 11.56
CA GLY A 90 -6.38 18.92 11.20
C GLY A 90 -6.38 17.39 11.05
N ALA A 91 -7.44 16.70 11.52
CA ALA A 91 -7.52 15.24 11.46
C ALA A 91 -7.42 14.69 10.02
N VAL A 92 -8.16 15.27 9.07
CA VAL A 92 -8.14 14.86 7.64
C VAL A 92 -6.75 15.08 7.02
N ALA A 93 -6.09 16.20 7.34
CA ALA A 93 -4.76 16.47 6.83
C ALA A 93 -3.73 15.47 7.37
N ALA A 94 -3.74 15.22 8.69
CA ALA A 94 -2.87 14.24 9.33
C ALA A 94 -3.11 12.81 8.80
N PHE A 95 -4.38 12.43 8.60
CA PHE A 95 -4.76 11.17 7.95
C PHE A 95 -4.17 11.07 6.53
N SER A 96 -4.28 12.14 5.74
CA SER A 96 -3.76 12.17 4.36
C SER A 96 -2.23 12.05 4.31
N TYR A 97 -1.51 12.70 5.23
CA TYR A 97 -0.05 12.57 5.36
C TYR A 97 0.35 11.12 5.71
N ALA A 98 -0.31 10.52 6.70
CA ALA A 98 -0.06 9.14 7.08
C ALA A 98 -0.37 8.15 5.93
N GLN A 99 -1.49 8.36 5.21
CA GLN A 99 -1.88 7.54 4.06
C GLN A 99 -0.87 7.63 2.91
N THR A 100 -0.29 8.79 2.66
CA THR A 100 0.75 8.96 1.64
C THR A 100 1.96 8.07 1.93
N LEU A 101 2.43 8.02 3.17
CA LEU A 101 3.53 7.15 3.59
C LEU A 101 3.14 5.66 3.55
N TYR A 102 1.96 5.34 4.06
CA TYR A 102 1.42 3.97 4.02
C TYR A 102 1.34 3.41 2.60
N MET A 103 0.98 4.24 1.62
CA MET A 103 0.85 3.81 0.22
C MET A 103 2.18 3.51 -0.46
N LEU A 104 3.33 3.99 0.05
CA LEU A 104 4.64 3.71 -0.55
C LEU A 104 4.96 2.20 -0.57
N PRO A 105 5.02 1.47 0.55
CA PRO A 105 5.28 0.03 0.51
C PRO A 105 4.14 -0.75 -0.14
N VAL A 106 2.88 -0.30 -0.03
CA VAL A 106 1.74 -0.94 -0.69
C VAL A 106 1.88 -0.90 -2.21
N SER A 107 2.23 0.25 -2.79
CA SER A 107 2.36 0.42 -4.24
C SER A 107 3.62 -0.24 -4.77
N LEU A 108 4.76 -0.05 -4.12
CA LEU A 108 6.05 -0.56 -4.58
C LEU A 108 6.13 -2.09 -4.51
N PHE A 109 5.56 -2.70 -3.48
CA PHE A 109 5.72 -4.14 -3.25
C PHE A 109 4.40 -4.90 -3.46
N GLY A 110 3.31 -4.44 -2.85
CA GLY A 110 2.02 -5.13 -2.96
C GLY A 110 1.43 -5.08 -4.37
N MET A 111 1.30 -3.87 -4.92
CA MET A 111 0.69 -3.68 -6.25
C MET A 111 1.61 -4.14 -7.37
N ALA A 112 2.91 -3.84 -7.30
CA ALA A 112 3.87 -4.19 -8.35
C ALA A 112 4.01 -5.72 -8.49
N VAL A 113 4.18 -6.45 -7.39
CA VAL A 113 4.27 -7.92 -7.41
C VAL A 113 2.95 -8.53 -7.88
N SER A 114 1.81 -8.06 -7.37
CA SER A 114 0.50 -8.58 -7.78
C SER A 114 0.22 -8.34 -9.28
N ALA A 115 0.62 -7.19 -9.82
CA ALA A 115 0.47 -6.87 -11.24
C ALA A 115 1.39 -7.71 -12.12
N ALA A 116 2.62 -8.00 -11.67
CA ALA A 116 3.56 -8.84 -12.42
C ALA A 116 3.16 -10.32 -12.42
N GLU A 117 2.63 -10.83 -11.31
CA GLU A 117 2.24 -12.23 -11.18
C GLU A 117 0.90 -12.56 -11.86
N LEU A 118 -0.03 -11.62 -11.97
CA LEU A 118 -1.37 -11.85 -12.54
C LEU A 118 -1.35 -12.41 -13.97
N PRO A 119 -0.58 -11.88 -14.95
CA PRO A 119 -0.50 -12.45 -16.30
C PRO A 119 0.12 -13.86 -16.29
N VAL A 120 1.14 -14.08 -15.46
CA VAL A 120 1.82 -15.38 -15.35
C VAL A 120 0.87 -16.44 -14.77
N MET A 121 0.10 -16.08 -13.75
CA MET A 121 -0.91 -16.95 -13.15
C MET A 121 -2.06 -17.24 -14.10
N SER A 122 -2.53 -16.25 -14.87
CA SER A 122 -3.64 -16.40 -15.82
C SER A 122 -3.28 -17.24 -17.04
N GLY A 123 -2.01 -17.33 -17.39
CA GLY A 123 -1.48 -18.09 -18.52
C GLY A 123 -1.19 -19.56 -18.20
N GLN A 124 -1.46 -20.04 -16.99
CA GLN A 124 -1.22 -21.44 -16.63
C GLN A 124 -2.20 -22.34 -17.38
N LEU A 125 -1.65 -23.33 -18.10
CA LEU A 125 -2.38 -24.33 -18.87
C LEU A 125 -2.10 -25.71 -18.28
N GLY A 126 -3.09 -26.61 -18.39
CA GLY A 126 -2.97 -27.98 -17.89
C GLY A 126 -4.27 -28.47 -17.27
N ASN A 127 -4.21 -29.62 -16.61
CA ASN A 127 -5.33 -30.14 -15.83
C ASN A 127 -5.49 -29.34 -14.51
N GLU A 128 -6.62 -29.49 -13.82
CA GLU A 128 -6.94 -28.72 -12.61
C GLU A 128 -5.87 -28.84 -11.53
N ASP A 129 -5.29 -30.04 -11.33
CA ASP A 129 -4.26 -30.27 -10.32
C ASP A 129 -2.90 -29.61 -10.68
N GLU A 130 -2.56 -29.61 -11.96
CA GLU A 130 -1.33 -28.96 -12.45
C GLU A 130 -1.45 -27.44 -12.32
N VAL A 131 -2.56 -26.87 -12.72
CA VAL A 131 -2.86 -25.44 -12.57
C VAL A 131 -2.87 -25.06 -11.09
N ALA A 132 -3.51 -25.84 -10.22
CA ALA A 132 -3.53 -25.57 -8.78
C ALA A 132 -2.12 -25.59 -8.15
N ARG A 133 -1.27 -26.55 -8.55
CA ARG A 133 0.13 -26.63 -8.09
C ARG A 133 0.95 -25.44 -8.57
N ALA A 134 0.84 -25.06 -9.84
CA ALA A 134 1.55 -23.94 -10.42
C ALA A 134 1.13 -22.62 -9.76
N LEU A 135 -0.19 -22.39 -9.58
CA LEU A 135 -0.72 -21.21 -8.88
C LEU A 135 -0.24 -21.12 -7.44
N ARG A 136 -0.23 -22.23 -6.71
CA ARG A 136 0.28 -22.28 -5.32
C ARG A 136 1.75 -21.90 -5.26
N GLN A 137 2.61 -22.46 -6.12
CA GLN A 137 4.05 -22.15 -6.13
C GLN A 137 4.30 -20.67 -6.44
N ARG A 138 3.57 -20.10 -7.42
CA ARG A 138 3.67 -18.70 -7.78
C ARG A 138 3.17 -17.79 -6.66
N LEU A 139 2.02 -18.12 -6.06
CA LEU A 139 1.46 -17.39 -4.95
C LEU A 139 2.41 -17.37 -3.75
N ASP A 140 2.95 -18.52 -3.34
CA ASP A 140 3.87 -18.61 -2.20
C ASP A 140 5.18 -17.82 -2.46
N ALA A 141 5.72 -17.87 -3.67
CA ALA A 141 6.88 -17.07 -4.05
C ALA A 141 6.58 -15.56 -3.98
N GLY A 142 5.46 -15.11 -4.53
CA GLY A 142 5.03 -13.72 -4.46
C GLY A 142 4.72 -13.24 -3.04
N LEU A 143 4.11 -14.10 -2.20
CA LEU A 143 3.87 -13.79 -0.78
C LEU A 143 5.18 -13.57 -0.03
N ARG A 144 6.19 -14.42 -0.27
CA ARG A 144 7.53 -14.29 0.34
C ARG A 144 8.19 -12.99 -0.10
N GLN A 145 8.14 -12.68 -1.40
CA GLN A 145 8.70 -11.44 -1.95
C GLN A 145 8.05 -10.20 -1.34
N ILE A 146 6.71 -10.17 -1.26
CA ILE A 146 5.98 -9.06 -0.61
C ILE A 146 6.38 -8.95 0.86
N ALA A 147 6.34 -10.05 1.61
CA ALA A 147 6.64 -10.04 3.04
C ALA A 147 8.07 -9.58 3.33
N TYR A 148 9.05 -9.99 2.50
CA TYR A 148 10.46 -9.61 2.63
C TYR A 148 10.67 -8.08 2.62
N PHE A 149 9.90 -7.33 1.83
CA PHE A 149 9.98 -5.87 1.77
C PHE A 149 9.00 -5.15 2.69
N VAL A 150 7.82 -5.71 2.89
CA VAL A 150 6.77 -5.06 3.69
C VAL A 150 7.02 -5.20 5.18
N VAL A 151 7.55 -6.35 5.66
CA VAL A 151 7.83 -6.53 7.10
C VAL A 151 8.82 -5.49 7.64
N PRO A 152 9.98 -5.23 7.00
CA PRO A 152 10.83 -4.13 7.49
C PRO A 152 10.15 -2.76 7.39
N SER A 153 9.29 -2.52 6.40
CA SER A 153 8.51 -1.27 6.35
C SER A 153 7.54 -1.15 7.53
N VAL A 154 6.88 -2.26 7.91
CA VAL A 154 6.02 -2.33 9.12
C VAL A 154 6.81 -1.97 10.37
N VAL A 155 7.95 -2.62 10.58
CA VAL A 155 8.78 -2.39 11.76
C VAL A 155 9.35 -0.97 11.77
N ALA A 156 9.81 -0.45 10.62
CA ALA A 156 10.27 0.92 10.50
C ALA A 156 9.18 1.94 10.87
N PHE A 157 7.96 1.77 10.37
CA PHE A 157 6.85 2.68 10.67
C PHE A 157 6.40 2.61 12.13
N LEU A 158 6.48 1.44 12.77
CA LEU A 158 6.13 1.29 14.19
C LEU A 158 7.19 1.87 15.11
N VAL A 159 8.48 1.61 14.85
CA VAL A 159 9.58 1.93 15.78
C VAL A 159 10.29 3.25 15.44
N LEU A 160 10.43 3.53 14.14
CA LEU A 160 11.18 4.69 13.61
C LEU A 160 10.28 5.62 12.79
N GLY A 161 8.95 5.49 12.92
CA GLY A 161 8.01 6.21 12.06
C GLY A 161 8.01 7.71 12.33
N ASP A 162 8.33 8.17 13.53
CA ASP A 162 8.53 9.58 13.82
C ASP A 162 9.77 10.15 13.09
N VAL A 163 10.83 9.36 12.93
CA VAL A 163 12.00 9.73 12.12
C VAL A 163 11.62 9.84 10.65
N VAL A 164 10.81 8.88 10.14
CA VAL A 164 10.32 8.90 8.75
C VAL A 164 9.42 10.09 8.48
N VAL A 165 8.42 10.31 9.34
CA VAL A 165 7.48 11.45 9.24
C VAL A 165 8.23 12.78 9.37
N GLY A 166 9.14 12.86 10.34
CA GLY A 166 9.95 14.05 10.57
C GLY A 166 10.82 14.42 9.37
N ALA A 167 11.49 13.44 8.76
CA ALA A 167 12.35 13.68 7.60
C ALA A 167 11.61 14.24 6.39
N ILE A 168 10.34 13.85 6.21
CA ILE A 168 9.56 14.20 5.02
C ILE A 168 8.73 15.46 5.23
N TYR A 169 8.16 15.64 6.42
CA TYR A 169 7.17 16.69 6.67
C TYR A 169 7.60 17.76 7.66
N GLN A 170 8.59 17.50 8.56
CA GLN A 170 8.96 18.47 9.59
C GLN A 170 9.72 19.66 9.00
N SER A 171 8.96 20.65 8.54
CA SER A 171 9.48 21.91 8.00
C SER A 171 8.49 23.05 8.22
N GLY A 172 8.97 24.27 8.39
CA GLY A 172 8.13 25.46 8.51
C GLY A 172 7.15 25.38 9.69
N ARG A 173 5.86 25.34 9.40
CA ARG A 173 4.79 25.27 10.41
C ARG A 173 4.55 23.86 10.97
N PHE A 174 5.04 22.80 10.31
CA PHE A 174 4.88 21.42 10.74
C PHE A 174 5.90 21.11 11.86
N LYS A 175 5.41 21.08 13.10
CA LYS A 175 6.22 20.95 14.32
C LYS A 175 6.34 19.49 14.76
N HIS A 176 7.13 19.26 15.81
CA HIS A 176 7.33 17.93 16.37
C HIS A 176 6.03 17.26 16.86
N ASP A 177 5.11 18.03 17.43
CA ASP A 177 3.81 17.50 17.88
C ASP A 177 2.96 16.97 16.70
N ASP A 178 3.06 17.63 15.53
CA ASP A 178 2.41 17.17 14.31
C ASP A 178 3.07 15.88 13.78
N VAL A 179 4.40 15.78 13.90
CA VAL A 179 5.14 14.54 13.57
C VAL A 179 4.65 13.38 14.40
N ILE A 180 4.56 13.53 15.73
CA ILE A 180 4.08 12.48 16.63
C ILE A 180 2.63 12.11 16.33
N TYR A 181 1.79 13.10 16.03
CA TYR A 181 0.40 12.86 15.68
C TYR A 181 0.26 12.05 14.37
N VAL A 182 0.95 12.46 13.30
CA VAL A 182 0.94 11.73 12.02
C VAL A 182 1.57 10.34 12.17
N TRP A 183 2.66 10.22 12.95
CA TRP A 183 3.26 8.92 13.26
C TRP A 183 2.28 7.99 13.97
N GLY A 184 1.54 8.46 14.97
CA GLY A 184 0.53 7.63 15.66
C GLY A 184 -0.55 7.10 14.72
N ILE A 185 -1.00 7.93 13.76
CA ILE A 185 -1.95 7.52 12.72
C ILE A 185 -1.31 6.48 11.77
N LEU A 186 -0.07 6.71 11.37
CA LEU A 186 0.70 5.80 10.51
C LEU A 186 0.94 4.45 11.22
N ALA A 187 1.29 4.47 12.51
CA ALA A 187 1.45 3.27 13.33
C ALA A 187 0.15 2.46 13.38
N GLY A 188 -1.00 3.14 13.56
CA GLY A 188 -2.31 2.50 13.46
C GLY A 188 -2.58 1.85 12.10
N ALA A 189 -2.27 2.56 11.00
CA ALA A 189 -2.42 2.04 9.65
C ALA A 189 -1.51 0.82 9.39
N THR A 190 -0.33 0.82 10.00
CA THR A 190 0.68 -0.23 9.83
C THR A 190 0.20 -1.60 10.33
N VAL A 191 -0.76 -1.64 11.27
CA VAL A 191 -1.40 -2.90 11.73
C VAL A 191 -1.93 -3.71 10.54
N GLY A 192 -2.51 -3.06 9.53
CA GLY A 192 -3.07 -3.71 8.35
C GLY A 192 -2.14 -3.78 7.14
N LEU A 193 -0.94 -3.21 7.20
CA LEU A 193 -0.08 -3.05 6.02
C LEU A 193 0.29 -4.40 5.38
N LEU A 194 0.71 -5.36 6.18
CA LEU A 194 1.06 -6.69 5.68
C LEU A 194 -0.18 -7.42 5.14
N ALA A 195 -1.30 -7.41 5.87
CA ALA A 195 -2.53 -8.07 5.45
C ALA A 195 -3.07 -7.50 4.13
N SER A 196 -3.10 -6.18 3.99
CA SER A 196 -3.59 -5.53 2.78
C SER A 196 -2.70 -5.79 1.56
N THR A 197 -1.38 -5.87 1.74
CA THR A 197 -0.46 -6.18 0.63
C THR A 197 -0.52 -7.64 0.21
N LEU A 198 -0.52 -8.58 1.16
CA LEU A 198 -0.69 -10.00 0.87
C LEU A 198 -2.08 -10.29 0.29
N GLY A 199 -3.13 -9.68 0.83
CA GLY A 199 -4.51 -9.81 0.35
C GLY A 199 -4.69 -9.43 -1.12
N ARG A 200 -3.93 -8.45 -1.62
CA ARG A 200 -3.92 -8.07 -3.04
C ARG A 200 -3.46 -9.21 -3.94
N LEU A 201 -2.40 -9.93 -3.55
CA LEU A 201 -1.90 -11.06 -4.32
C LEU A 201 -2.89 -12.24 -4.29
N TYR A 202 -3.55 -12.50 -3.15
CA TYR A 202 -4.65 -13.46 -3.09
C TYR A 202 -5.79 -13.07 -4.03
N SER A 203 -6.21 -11.82 -4.05
CA SER A 203 -7.24 -11.33 -4.97
C SER A 203 -6.82 -11.49 -6.42
N SER A 204 -5.55 -11.22 -6.77
CA SER A 204 -5.01 -11.45 -8.11
C SER A 204 -5.07 -12.93 -8.52
N THR A 205 -4.82 -13.85 -7.58
CA THR A 205 -4.93 -15.29 -7.83
C THR A 205 -6.38 -15.70 -8.11
N TYR A 206 -7.36 -15.12 -7.40
CA TYR A 206 -8.79 -15.32 -7.74
C TYR A 206 -9.13 -14.80 -9.14
N TYR A 207 -8.58 -13.64 -9.53
CA TYR A 207 -8.80 -13.09 -10.88
C TYR A 207 -8.18 -14.00 -11.96
N ALA A 208 -7.03 -14.59 -11.70
CA ALA A 208 -6.43 -15.59 -12.58
C ALA A 208 -7.32 -16.83 -12.73
N LEU A 209 -8.03 -17.22 -11.68
CA LEU A 209 -9.06 -18.29 -11.69
C LEU A 209 -10.41 -17.83 -12.27
N ARG A 210 -10.50 -16.61 -12.82
CA ARG A 210 -11.72 -15.98 -13.34
C ARG A 210 -12.85 -15.81 -12.31
N ASP A 211 -12.50 -15.84 -11.01
CA ASP A 211 -13.44 -15.63 -9.91
C ASP A 211 -13.32 -14.21 -9.39
N THR A 212 -14.16 -13.31 -9.87
CA THR A 212 -14.24 -11.92 -9.40
C THR A 212 -15.23 -11.74 -8.26
N ARG A 213 -16.11 -12.71 -8.02
CA ARG A 213 -17.20 -12.61 -7.04
C ARG A 213 -16.71 -12.84 -5.62
N THR A 214 -15.80 -13.77 -5.43
CA THR A 214 -15.26 -14.09 -4.09
C THR A 214 -14.49 -12.90 -3.48
N PRO A 215 -13.50 -12.27 -4.17
CA PRO A 215 -12.86 -11.06 -3.65
C PRO A 215 -13.84 -9.91 -3.41
N LEU A 216 -14.83 -9.71 -4.28
CA LEU A 216 -15.84 -8.67 -4.11
C LEU A 216 -16.65 -8.87 -2.81
N ARG A 217 -17.10 -10.09 -2.52
CA ARG A 217 -17.84 -10.39 -1.28
C ARG A 217 -17.01 -10.06 -0.04
N PHE A 218 -15.74 -10.43 -0.02
CA PHE A 218 -14.86 -10.16 1.13
C PHE A 218 -14.47 -8.68 1.23
N ALA A 219 -14.34 -7.97 0.09
CA ALA A 219 -14.18 -6.52 0.10
C ALA A 219 -15.40 -5.81 0.71
N ILE A 220 -16.63 -6.26 0.41
CA ILE A 220 -17.84 -5.72 1.04
C ILE A 220 -17.82 -5.95 2.56
N ILE A 221 -17.49 -7.17 3.00
CA ILE A 221 -17.36 -7.49 4.44
C ILE A 221 -16.32 -6.56 5.09
N ARG A 222 -15.17 -6.36 4.46
CA ARG A 222 -14.15 -5.43 4.93
C ARG A 222 -14.70 -4.02 5.08
N VAL A 223 -15.40 -3.47 4.07
CA VAL A 223 -15.95 -2.10 4.12
C VAL A 223 -16.92 -1.93 5.27
N VAL A 224 -17.87 -2.88 5.42
CA VAL A 224 -18.83 -2.86 6.53
C VAL A 224 -18.11 -2.91 7.88
N LEU A 225 -17.15 -3.81 8.01
CA LEU A 225 -16.39 -3.98 9.24
C LEU A 225 -15.51 -2.75 9.55
N THR A 226 -14.83 -2.18 8.54
CA THR A 226 -14.03 -0.96 8.70
C THR A 226 -14.90 0.21 9.15
N THR A 227 -16.09 0.36 8.56
CA THR A 227 -17.02 1.44 8.93
C THR A 227 -17.52 1.27 10.36
N ALA A 228 -17.97 0.07 10.74
CA ALA A 228 -18.48 -0.21 12.08
C ALA A 228 -17.40 -0.07 13.16
N LEU A 229 -16.25 -0.72 12.96
CA LEU A 229 -15.12 -0.62 13.89
C LEU A 229 -14.51 0.79 13.88
N GLY A 230 -14.49 1.46 12.70
CA GLY A 230 -14.01 2.82 12.57
C GLY A 230 -14.81 3.79 13.42
N TYR A 231 -16.13 3.70 13.35
CA TYR A 231 -17.01 4.51 14.19
C TYR A 231 -16.78 4.22 15.68
N LEU A 232 -16.69 2.94 16.06
CA LEU A 232 -16.43 2.52 17.43
C LEU A 232 -15.08 3.05 17.94
N CYS A 233 -14.00 2.84 17.18
CA CYS A 233 -12.64 3.20 17.58
C CYS A 233 -12.36 4.70 17.50
N ALA A 234 -13.08 5.46 16.67
CA ALA A 234 -12.85 6.88 16.52
C ALA A 234 -13.70 7.74 17.49
N PHE A 235 -14.93 7.34 17.78
CA PHE A 235 -15.87 8.20 18.49
C PHE A 235 -16.30 7.65 19.87
N ILE A 236 -16.37 6.32 20.03
CA ILE A 236 -16.86 5.73 21.27
C ILE A 236 -15.68 5.38 22.20
N LEU A 237 -14.64 4.76 21.66
CA LEU A 237 -13.53 4.25 22.48
C LEU A 237 -12.66 5.35 23.09
N PRO A 238 -12.28 6.46 22.39
CA PRO A 238 -11.43 7.48 22.99
C PRO A 238 -12.01 8.14 24.23
N PRO A 239 -13.28 8.61 24.27
CA PRO A 239 -13.84 9.17 25.50
C PRO A 239 -13.98 8.15 26.63
N LEU A 240 -14.26 6.88 26.34
CA LEU A 240 -14.33 5.82 27.34
C LEU A 240 -12.98 5.52 28.01
N LEU A 241 -11.88 5.67 27.25
CA LEU A 241 -10.51 5.45 27.73
C LEU A 241 -9.84 6.74 28.24
N GLY A 242 -10.53 7.88 28.25
CA GLY A 242 -9.95 9.17 28.62
C GLY A 242 -8.88 9.68 27.64
N ILE A 243 -8.89 9.19 26.39
CA ILE A 243 -7.95 9.58 25.32
C ILE A 243 -8.51 10.79 24.58
N ALA A 244 -7.64 11.77 24.28
CA ALA A 244 -8.06 12.95 23.53
C ALA A 244 -8.67 12.57 22.18
N SER A 245 -9.81 13.19 21.81
CA SER A 245 -10.60 12.88 20.60
C SER A 245 -9.79 12.97 19.29
N ARG A 246 -8.72 13.75 19.24
CA ARG A 246 -7.82 13.82 18.07
C ARG A 246 -7.24 12.44 17.69
N TRP A 247 -7.01 11.56 18.67
CA TRP A 247 -6.47 10.22 18.45
C TRP A 247 -7.49 9.25 17.84
N GLY A 248 -8.76 9.64 17.72
CA GLY A 248 -9.77 8.88 16.99
C GLY A 248 -9.36 8.55 15.55
N VAL A 249 -8.52 9.38 14.91
CA VAL A 249 -7.96 9.10 13.57
C VAL A 249 -7.07 7.86 13.59
N ALA A 250 -6.25 7.68 14.62
CA ALA A 250 -5.48 6.44 14.79
C ALA A 250 -6.40 5.24 14.99
N GLY A 251 -7.52 5.42 15.70
CA GLY A 251 -8.58 4.41 15.80
C GLY A 251 -9.17 4.00 14.45
N LEU A 252 -9.42 4.96 13.54
CA LEU A 252 -9.86 4.68 12.17
C LEU A 252 -8.86 3.79 11.43
N THR A 253 -7.58 4.13 11.49
CA THR A 253 -6.54 3.37 10.77
C THR A 253 -6.32 1.98 11.36
N ILE A 254 -6.40 1.82 12.68
CA ILE A 254 -6.35 0.51 13.35
C ILE A 254 -7.53 -0.36 12.92
N SER A 255 -8.75 0.20 12.90
CA SER A 255 -9.95 -0.52 12.48
C SER A 255 -9.87 -1.01 11.03
N ALA A 256 -9.36 -0.16 10.13
CA ALA A 256 -9.08 -0.54 8.75
C ALA A 256 -8.04 -1.66 8.65
N GLY A 257 -7.03 -1.64 9.52
CA GLY A 257 -6.02 -2.69 9.64
C GLY A 257 -6.61 -4.03 10.08
N ILE A 258 -7.43 -4.03 11.14
CA ILE A 258 -8.14 -5.24 11.63
C ILE A 258 -9.03 -5.81 10.53
N SER A 259 -9.82 -4.96 9.88
CA SER A 259 -10.71 -5.37 8.79
C SER A 259 -9.94 -5.94 7.60
N GLY A 260 -8.74 -5.39 7.31
CA GLY A 260 -7.81 -5.92 6.31
C GLY A 260 -7.31 -7.33 6.65
N TRP A 261 -7.04 -7.62 7.92
CA TRP A 261 -6.70 -8.97 8.36
C TRP A 261 -7.86 -9.95 8.20
N VAL A 262 -9.08 -9.54 8.52
CA VAL A 262 -10.28 -10.38 8.31
C VAL A 262 -10.44 -10.70 6.82
N GLU A 263 -10.37 -9.71 5.93
CA GLU A 263 -10.41 -9.93 4.48
C GLU A 263 -9.33 -10.91 4.01
N PHE A 264 -8.07 -10.66 4.40
CA PHE A 264 -6.94 -11.52 4.05
C PHE A 264 -7.13 -12.97 4.50
N LEU A 265 -7.56 -13.17 5.75
CA LEU A 265 -7.79 -14.52 6.30
C LEU A 265 -8.93 -15.24 5.57
N LEU A 266 -10.00 -14.55 5.23
CA LEU A 266 -11.10 -15.09 4.45
C LEU A 266 -10.64 -15.48 3.04
N LEU A 267 -9.94 -14.57 2.33
CA LEU A 267 -9.38 -14.86 1.01
C LEU A 267 -8.47 -16.09 1.05
N ARG A 268 -7.55 -16.15 2.01
CA ARG A 268 -6.66 -17.29 2.20
C ARG A 268 -7.40 -18.58 2.51
N HIS A 269 -8.36 -18.55 3.43
CA HIS A 269 -9.10 -19.72 3.86
C HIS A 269 -9.86 -20.38 2.68
N TYR A 270 -10.59 -19.58 1.92
CA TYR A 270 -11.37 -20.09 0.79
C TYR A 270 -10.49 -20.49 -0.41
N LEU A 271 -9.38 -19.76 -0.66
CA LEU A 271 -8.43 -20.17 -1.71
C LEU A 271 -7.73 -21.48 -1.37
N ASN A 272 -7.34 -21.69 -0.12
CA ASN A 272 -6.72 -22.92 0.33
C ASN A 272 -7.59 -24.16 0.15
N ARG A 273 -8.90 -24.00 0.13
CA ARG A 273 -9.83 -25.10 -0.21
C ARG A 273 -9.81 -25.46 -1.69
N ARG A 274 -9.39 -24.57 -2.57
CA ARG A 274 -9.35 -24.77 -4.02
C ARG A 274 -8.00 -25.26 -4.53
N ILE A 275 -6.92 -24.64 -4.07
CA ILE A 275 -5.57 -24.94 -4.60
C ILE A 275 -4.64 -25.60 -3.59
N GLY A 276 -5.13 -25.87 -2.38
CA GLY A 276 -4.33 -26.44 -1.28
C GLY A 276 -3.71 -25.36 -0.40
N LYS A 277 -3.00 -25.78 0.67
CA LYS A 277 -2.42 -24.88 1.67
C LYS A 277 -1.39 -23.93 1.06
N THR A 278 -1.59 -22.63 1.29
CA THR A 278 -0.71 -21.53 0.85
C THR A 278 -0.32 -20.67 2.03
N GLY A 279 0.73 -19.88 1.89
CA GLY A 279 1.14 -18.84 2.83
C GLY A 279 2.61 -18.92 3.21
N LEU A 280 3.02 -18.03 4.08
CA LEU A 280 4.38 -17.93 4.56
C LEU A 280 4.69 -19.07 5.54
N THR A 281 5.86 -19.68 5.43
CA THR A 281 6.35 -20.64 6.42
C THR A 281 6.72 -19.93 7.72
N PHE A 282 6.49 -20.58 8.85
CA PHE A 282 6.79 -19.99 10.17
C PHE A 282 8.25 -19.57 10.29
N GLY A 283 9.19 -20.44 9.87
CA GLY A 283 10.63 -20.15 9.93
C GLY A 283 11.01 -18.89 9.15
N PHE A 284 10.51 -18.76 7.90
CA PHE A 284 10.74 -17.55 7.10
C PHE A 284 10.17 -16.31 7.79
N SER A 285 8.92 -16.37 8.25
CA SER A 285 8.27 -15.25 8.94
C SER A 285 9.06 -14.86 10.19
N ALA A 286 9.40 -15.81 11.05
CA ALA A 286 10.16 -15.55 12.26
C ALA A 286 11.52 -14.89 11.95
N THR A 287 12.21 -15.34 10.90
CA THR A 287 13.51 -14.79 10.49
C THR A 287 13.38 -13.32 10.04
N ILE A 288 12.44 -13.00 9.13
CA ILE A 288 12.33 -11.63 8.61
C ILE A 288 11.85 -10.65 9.70
N TRP A 289 10.97 -11.08 10.61
CA TRP A 289 10.53 -10.25 11.74
C TRP A 289 11.65 -10.03 12.75
N SER A 290 12.39 -11.07 13.17
CA SER A 290 13.48 -10.94 14.13
C SER A 290 14.61 -10.05 13.61
N VAL A 291 14.99 -10.22 12.33
CA VAL A 291 16.01 -9.38 11.70
C VAL A 291 15.53 -7.92 11.60
N ALA A 292 14.29 -7.68 11.19
CA ALA A 292 13.74 -6.33 11.10
C ALA A 292 13.67 -5.64 12.48
N ILE A 293 13.25 -6.37 13.52
CA ILE A 293 13.20 -5.84 14.90
C ILE A 293 14.61 -5.54 15.41
N ALA A 294 15.58 -6.44 15.20
CA ALA A 294 16.96 -6.22 15.61
C ALA A 294 17.58 -5.01 14.90
N ALA A 295 17.34 -4.87 13.59
CA ALA A 295 17.78 -3.70 12.83
C ALA A 295 17.13 -2.40 13.35
N ALA A 296 15.82 -2.44 13.69
CA ALA A 296 15.12 -1.27 14.23
C ALA A 296 15.61 -0.91 15.63
N ALA A 297 15.91 -1.89 16.48
CA ALA A 297 16.52 -1.66 17.80
C ALA A 297 17.90 -0.99 17.67
N ALA A 298 18.71 -1.41 16.70
CA ALA A 298 19.98 -0.75 16.41
C ALA A 298 19.78 0.70 15.94
N GLY A 299 18.83 0.95 15.02
CA GLY A 299 18.49 2.29 14.57
C GLY A 299 17.96 3.19 15.70
N TRP A 300 17.12 2.63 16.56
CA TRP A 300 16.60 3.32 17.74
C TRP A 300 17.72 3.68 18.73
N ALA A 301 18.65 2.76 19.00
CA ALA A 301 19.81 3.02 19.85
C ALA A 301 20.71 4.12 19.27
N VAL A 302 21.01 4.08 17.97
CA VAL A 302 21.78 5.13 17.29
C VAL A 302 21.11 6.48 17.46
N ARG A 303 19.79 6.57 17.31
CA ARG A 303 19.03 7.81 17.48
C ARG A 303 19.25 8.45 18.85
N HIS A 304 19.32 7.65 19.95
CA HIS A 304 19.48 8.17 21.31
C HIS A 304 20.88 8.69 21.61
N VAL A 305 21.88 8.28 20.84
CA VAL A 305 23.28 8.71 20.99
C VAL A 305 23.57 9.97 20.15
N LEU A 306 22.69 10.33 19.19
CA LEU A 306 22.91 11.45 18.29
C LEU A 306 22.81 12.81 19.02
N PRO A 307 23.84 13.68 18.89
CA PRO A 307 23.86 15.01 19.53
C PRO A 307 23.02 16.06 18.78
N PHE A 308 22.49 15.73 17.60
CA PHE A 308 21.75 16.67 16.75
C PHE A 308 20.30 16.21 16.55
N HIS A 309 19.40 17.20 16.39
CA HIS A 309 17.95 16.98 16.33
C HIS A 309 17.34 17.40 14.97
N ARG A 310 18.19 17.70 13.97
CA ARG A 310 17.68 18.07 12.64
C ARG A 310 17.07 16.82 11.95
N PRO A 311 15.82 16.91 11.44
CA PRO A 311 15.07 15.73 10.97
C PRO A 311 15.77 14.94 9.86
N ILE A 312 16.28 15.63 8.83
CA ILE A 312 16.91 14.98 7.66
C ILE A 312 18.21 14.26 8.02
N PRO A 313 19.22 14.89 8.71
CA PRO A 313 20.41 14.17 9.15
C PRO A 313 20.12 12.98 10.06
N VAL A 314 19.17 13.11 11.00
CA VAL A 314 18.76 12.00 11.87
C VAL A 314 18.21 10.85 11.03
N ALA A 315 17.35 11.12 10.05
CA ALA A 315 16.81 10.09 9.18
C ALA A 315 17.89 9.37 8.38
N ILE A 316 18.86 10.08 7.82
CA ILE A 316 19.98 9.49 7.09
C ILE A 316 20.78 8.54 7.98
N VAL A 317 21.15 9.00 9.18
CA VAL A 317 21.99 8.24 10.11
C VAL A 317 21.23 7.07 10.76
N VAL A 318 19.91 7.10 10.83
CA VAL A 318 19.08 6.04 11.42
C VAL A 318 18.57 5.06 10.37
N LEU A 319 17.96 5.56 9.28
CA LEU A 319 17.27 4.70 8.30
C LEU A 319 18.24 3.99 7.35
N ILE A 320 19.37 4.60 6.99
CA ILE A 320 20.37 3.91 6.14
C ILE A 320 20.97 2.71 6.85
N PRO A 321 21.53 2.83 8.09
CA PRO A 321 21.99 1.66 8.83
C PRO A 321 20.88 0.62 9.07
N TYR A 322 19.66 1.05 9.39
CA TYR A 322 18.52 0.15 9.50
C TYR A 322 18.36 -0.73 8.26
N GLY A 323 18.32 -0.11 7.08
CA GLY A 323 18.19 -0.82 5.80
C GLY A 323 19.39 -1.73 5.52
N LEU A 324 20.61 -1.24 5.77
CA LEU A 324 21.84 -2.03 5.55
C LEU A 324 21.96 -3.23 6.49
N ILE A 325 21.59 -3.07 7.76
CA ILE A 325 21.59 -4.19 8.74
C ILE A 325 20.55 -5.23 8.31
N TYR A 326 19.33 -4.80 7.93
CA TYR A 326 18.31 -5.73 7.48
C TYR A 326 18.74 -6.50 6.22
N LEU A 327 19.21 -5.80 5.19
CA LEU A 327 19.67 -6.42 3.94
C LEU A 327 20.91 -7.27 4.16
N GLY A 328 21.89 -6.81 4.92
CA GLY A 328 23.12 -7.56 5.22
C GLY A 328 22.85 -8.83 6.02
N ALA A 329 22.01 -8.76 7.05
CA ALA A 329 21.65 -9.92 7.85
C ALA A 329 20.84 -10.95 7.04
N THR A 330 19.88 -10.52 6.24
CA THR A 330 19.11 -11.43 5.37
C THR A 330 19.96 -12.05 4.27
N PHE A 331 20.97 -11.32 3.78
CA PHE A 331 21.95 -11.86 2.83
C PHE A 331 22.89 -12.89 3.51
N ALA A 332 23.37 -12.62 4.72
CA ALA A 332 24.18 -13.56 5.51
C ALA A 332 23.41 -14.83 5.87
N LEU A 333 22.11 -14.71 6.15
CA LEU A 333 21.19 -15.85 6.37
C LEU A 333 20.77 -16.55 5.07
N GLN A 334 21.34 -16.14 3.94
CA GLN A 334 21.16 -16.75 2.62
C GLN A 334 19.70 -16.84 2.14
N LEU A 335 18.86 -15.87 2.52
CA LEU A 335 17.48 -15.81 2.02
C LEU A 335 17.46 -15.66 0.50
N PRO A 336 16.63 -16.46 -0.23
CA PRO A 336 16.55 -16.39 -1.70
C PRO A 336 16.22 -15.01 -2.22
N GLU A 337 15.36 -14.28 -1.49
CA GLU A 337 14.89 -12.93 -1.84
C GLU A 337 16.05 -11.91 -1.78
N ALA A 338 16.95 -12.03 -0.80
CA ALA A 338 18.14 -11.19 -0.68
C ALA A 338 19.13 -11.47 -1.83
N ARG A 339 19.35 -12.75 -2.17
CA ARG A 339 20.23 -13.14 -3.26
C ARG A 339 19.75 -12.65 -4.63
N SER A 340 18.45 -12.69 -4.88
CA SER A 340 17.87 -12.18 -6.13
C SER A 340 18.12 -10.68 -6.32
N LEU A 341 18.06 -9.89 -5.25
CA LEU A 341 18.44 -8.48 -5.25
C LEU A 341 19.92 -8.26 -5.56
N GLY A 342 20.81 -9.04 -4.92
CA GLY A 342 22.23 -8.97 -5.18
C GLY A 342 22.57 -9.30 -6.64
N ALA A 343 21.92 -10.30 -7.23
CA ALA A 343 22.09 -10.65 -8.64
C ALA A 343 21.60 -9.54 -9.59
N LEU A 344 20.50 -8.85 -9.25
CA LEU A 344 20.02 -7.70 -10.02
C LEU A 344 21.02 -6.53 -9.97
N LEU A 345 21.51 -6.17 -8.79
CA LEU A 345 22.50 -5.11 -8.63
C LEU A 345 23.81 -5.40 -9.37
N ALA A 346 24.30 -6.65 -9.32
CA ALA A 346 25.47 -7.09 -10.05
C ALA A 346 25.30 -6.98 -11.58
N ARG A 347 24.10 -7.26 -12.12
CA ARG A 347 23.80 -7.08 -13.54
C ARG A 347 23.79 -5.61 -13.98
N PHE A 348 23.34 -4.69 -13.12
CA PHE A 348 23.39 -3.26 -13.39
C PHE A 348 24.82 -2.69 -13.35
N SER A 349 25.67 -3.19 -12.45
CA SER A 349 27.09 -2.78 -12.38
C SER A 349 27.93 -3.32 -13.55
N ALA A 350 27.59 -4.51 -14.08
CA ALA A 350 28.29 -5.12 -15.21
C ALA A 350 27.92 -4.52 -16.59
N ARG A 351 26.90 -3.66 -16.66
CA ARG A 351 26.48 -2.95 -17.88
C ARG A 351 27.02 -1.53 -17.99
N ARG A 352 27.79 -1.06 -17.03
CA ARG A 352 28.56 0.18 -17.07
C ARG A 352 30.04 -0.14 -17.35
#